data_4cd95e06c8ece74c61460cdb977468b6
#
_entry.id   4cd95e06c8ece74c61460cdb977468b6
#
_cell.length_a   1.000
_cell.length_b   1.000
_cell.length_c   1.000
_cell.angle_alpha   90.00
_cell.angle_beta   90.00
_cell.angle_gamma   90.00
#
_symmetry.space_group_name_H-M   'P 1'
#
loop_
_entity.id
_entity.type
_entity.pdbx_description
1 polymer ?
#
loop_
_entity_poly.entity_id
_entity_poly.type
_entity_poly.pdbx_seq_one_letter_code
_entity_poly.pdbx_strand_id
1 'polypeptide(L)'
;WPQYATFNRVRHIPVEMEILLLLVVFLELILADANSFYTRFNYYDKFMHILVPAVLGLMGMMIIYTFYALGRLQASVGVMFAIIVIVVMAMGAALEMSEYFYDQILYPSIGAWLPTGLTQGSHLAPPLDDTMQDLWADLFGAIIGASLGVWLIKRSEKEGKEPTIVEELEAEIEMETASADEDT
;
A
#
# COMPACT_ATOMS: atom_id res chain seq x y z
N TRP A 1 29.88 -3.00 21.36
CA TRP A 1 28.81 -3.33 20.42
C TRP A 1 27.74 -2.28 20.62
N PRO A 2 27.32 -1.51 19.57
CA PRO A 2 26.19 -0.64 19.73
C PRO A 2 24.98 -1.52 20.06
N GLN A 3 24.32 -1.23 21.17
CA GLN A 3 23.04 -1.82 21.52
C GLN A 3 22.11 -1.49 20.35
N TYR A 4 21.60 -2.51 19.69
CA TYR A 4 20.52 -2.33 18.75
C TYR A 4 19.39 -1.70 19.55
N ALA A 5 19.06 -0.45 19.22
CA ALA A 5 17.87 0.18 19.72
C ALA A 5 16.74 -0.79 19.45
N THR A 6 16.17 -1.32 20.50
CA THR A 6 14.94 -2.11 20.40
C THR A 6 13.96 -1.15 19.76
N PHE A 7 13.57 -1.45 18.52
CA PHE A 7 12.46 -0.77 17.87
C PHE A 7 11.26 -0.94 18.79
N ASN A 8 11.05 0.05 19.66
CA ASN A 8 9.84 0.12 20.44
C ASN A 8 8.72 0.28 19.42
N ARG A 9 7.77 -0.60 19.49
CA ARG A 9 6.72 -0.80 18.48
C ARG A 9 5.93 0.50 18.32
N VAL A 10 5.77 0.97 17.10
CA VAL A 10 4.71 1.92 16.76
C VAL A 10 3.44 1.40 17.42
N ARG A 11 2.94 2.11 18.43
CA ARG A 11 1.85 1.61 19.27
C ARG A 11 0.50 1.86 18.64
N HIS A 12 0.41 2.89 17.83
CA HIS A 12 -0.83 3.27 17.17
C HIS A 12 -0.57 3.70 15.72
N ILE A 13 -1.36 3.16 14.83
CA ILE A 13 -1.50 3.63 13.46
C ILE A 13 -2.70 4.55 13.45
N PRO A 14 -2.69 5.71 12.75
CA PRO A 14 -3.87 6.56 12.60
C PRO A 14 -5.10 5.76 12.20
N VAL A 15 -6.23 6.03 12.86
CA VAL A 15 -7.46 5.23 12.70
C VAL A 15 -7.96 5.22 11.25
N GLU A 16 -7.72 6.28 10.50
CA GLU A 16 -8.05 6.37 9.08
C GLU A 16 -7.25 5.36 8.26
N MET A 17 -5.96 5.18 8.58
CA MET A 17 -5.12 4.19 7.92
C MET A 17 -5.52 2.76 8.30
N GLU A 18 -5.87 2.54 9.57
CA GLU A 18 -6.40 1.24 10.01
C GLU A 18 -7.69 0.88 9.27
N ILE A 19 -8.63 1.82 9.15
CA ILE A 19 -9.88 1.61 8.42
C ILE A 19 -9.62 1.29 6.94
N LEU A 20 -8.71 2.01 6.29
CA LEU A 20 -8.34 1.75 4.90
C LEU A 20 -7.72 0.36 4.72
N LEU A 21 -6.82 -0.04 5.62
CA LEU A 21 -6.22 -1.37 5.59
C LEU A 21 -7.25 -2.47 5.86
N LEU A 22 -8.12 -2.29 6.85
CA LEU A 22 -9.20 -3.23 7.14
C LEU A 22 -10.17 -3.36 5.98
N LEU A 23 -10.48 -2.26 5.28
CA LEU A 23 -11.30 -2.30 4.07
C LEU A 23 -10.63 -3.14 2.99
N VAL A 24 -9.34 -2.96 2.71
CA VAL A 24 -8.59 -3.76 1.73
C VAL A 24 -8.61 -5.23 2.14
N VAL A 25 -8.31 -5.54 3.40
CA VAL A 25 -8.33 -6.92 3.92
C VAL A 25 -9.73 -7.54 3.80
N PHE A 26 -10.78 -6.80 4.11
CA PHE A 26 -12.17 -7.26 3.96
C PHE A 26 -12.51 -7.58 2.50
N LEU A 27 -12.17 -6.69 1.58
CA LEU A 27 -12.42 -6.90 0.15
C LEU A 27 -11.65 -8.11 -0.37
N GLU A 28 -10.39 -8.26 0.01
CA GLU A 28 -9.51 -9.34 -0.45
C GLU A 28 -9.89 -10.69 0.16
N LEU A 29 -9.94 -10.80 1.48
CA LEU A 29 -10.15 -12.10 2.15
C LEU A 29 -11.63 -12.50 2.19
N ILE A 30 -12.55 -11.56 2.41
CA ILE A 30 -13.97 -11.90 2.61
C ILE A 30 -14.73 -11.89 1.30
N LEU A 31 -14.60 -10.86 0.46
CA LEU A 31 -15.33 -10.81 -0.80
C LEU A 31 -14.62 -11.59 -1.90
N ALA A 32 -13.33 -11.37 -2.08
CA ALA A 32 -12.58 -12.02 -3.15
C ALA A 32 -12.49 -13.53 -2.94
N ASP A 33 -11.87 -13.96 -1.87
CA ASP A 33 -11.61 -15.37 -1.62
C ASP A 33 -12.84 -16.12 -1.05
N ALA A 34 -13.33 -15.74 0.15
CA ALA A 34 -14.37 -16.48 0.82
C ALA A 34 -15.72 -16.46 0.06
N ASN A 35 -16.03 -15.39 -0.66
CA ASN A 35 -17.23 -15.27 -1.49
C ASN A 35 -16.98 -15.48 -2.99
N SER A 36 -15.75 -15.81 -3.37
CA SER A 36 -15.36 -16.14 -4.75
C SER A 36 -15.64 -15.01 -5.76
N PHE A 37 -15.40 -13.75 -5.37
CA PHE A 37 -15.67 -12.60 -6.24
C PHE A 37 -14.77 -12.59 -7.48
N TYR A 38 -13.55 -13.10 -7.41
CA TYR A 38 -12.67 -13.29 -8.57
C TYR A 38 -13.31 -14.15 -9.68
N THR A 39 -14.12 -15.15 -9.30
CA THR A 39 -14.80 -16.01 -10.26
C THR A 39 -16.19 -15.52 -10.64
N ARG A 40 -16.83 -14.72 -9.80
CA ARG A 40 -18.20 -14.22 -10.04
C ARG A 40 -18.25 -12.92 -10.83
N PHE A 41 -17.24 -12.09 -10.68
CA PHE A 41 -17.18 -10.76 -11.29
C PHE A 41 -15.91 -10.62 -12.11
N ASN A 42 -16.02 -10.65 -13.40
CA ASN A 42 -14.91 -10.69 -14.36
C ASN A 42 -13.89 -9.56 -14.22
N TYR A 43 -14.30 -8.41 -13.66
CA TYR A 43 -13.43 -7.24 -13.50
C TYR A 43 -13.04 -6.98 -12.04
N TYR A 44 -13.35 -7.92 -11.13
CA TYR A 44 -13.04 -7.72 -9.70
C TYR A 44 -11.55 -7.62 -9.45
N ASP A 45 -10.80 -8.44 -10.10
CA ASP A 45 -9.35 -8.44 -10.10
C ASP A 45 -8.78 -7.06 -10.51
N LYS A 46 -9.14 -6.56 -11.66
CA LYS A 46 -8.74 -5.22 -12.13
C LYS A 46 -9.19 -4.09 -11.19
N PHE A 47 -10.35 -4.24 -10.57
CA PHE A 47 -10.82 -3.32 -9.53
C PHE A 47 -9.88 -3.33 -8.32
N MET A 48 -9.44 -4.49 -7.86
CA MET A 48 -8.50 -4.61 -6.74
C MET A 48 -7.13 -4.04 -7.11
N HIS A 49 -6.63 -4.27 -8.32
CA HIS A 49 -5.40 -3.68 -8.87
C HIS A 49 -5.45 -2.16 -9.05
N ILE A 50 -6.61 -1.54 -9.02
CA ILE A 50 -6.74 -0.07 -8.93
C ILE A 50 -6.87 0.37 -7.47
N LEU A 51 -7.72 -0.29 -6.69
CA LEU A 51 -8.08 0.13 -5.34
C LEU A 51 -6.92 -0.01 -4.35
N VAL A 52 -6.27 -1.18 -4.33
CA VAL A 52 -5.18 -1.44 -3.38
C VAL A 52 -4.01 -0.48 -3.60
N PRO A 53 -3.49 -0.29 -4.83
CA PRO A 53 -2.46 0.70 -5.10
C PRO A 53 -2.90 2.14 -4.82
N ALA A 54 -4.19 2.48 -4.99
CA ALA A 54 -4.68 3.81 -4.63
C ALA A 54 -4.63 4.03 -3.11
N VAL A 55 -5.04 3.05 -2.32
CA VAL A 55 -4.92 3.11 -0.86
C VAL A 55 -3.45 3.20 -0.43
N LEU A 56 -2.58 2.35 -0.98
CA LEU A 56 -1.15 2.36 -0.68
C LEU A 56 -0.48 3.67 -1.12
N GLY A 57 -0.86 4.23 -2.26
CA GLY A 57 -0.37 5.51 -2.75
C GLY A 57 -0.76 6.67 -1.84
N LEU A 58 -2.00 6.70 -1.37
CA LEU A 58 -2.49 7.70 -0.41
C LEU A 58 -1.74 7.58 0.91
N MET A 59 -1.69 6.39 1.51
CA MET A 59 -1.01 6.14 2.77
C MET A 59 0.48 6.45 2.68
N GLY A 60 1.13 6.00 1.60
CA GLY A 60 2.54 6.27 1.35
C GLY A 60 2.86 7.76 1.27
N MET A 61 1.97 8.56 0.64
CA MET A 61 2.13 10.02 0.61
C MET A 61 2.02 10.65 1.99
N MET A 62 1.09 10.19 2.84
CA MET A 62 0.99 10.69 4.22
C MET A 62 2.25 10.34 5.03
N ILE A 63 2.72 9.10 4.95
CA ILE A 63 3.92 8.64 5.65
C ILE A 63 5.17 9.44 5.20
N ILE A 64 5.41 9.55 3.90
CA ILE A 64 6.62 10.25 3.40
C ILE A 64 6.57 11.75 3.72
N TYR A 65 5.38 12.36 3.72
CA TYR A 65 5.20 13.75 4.10
C TYR A 65 5.43 13.98 5.59
N THR A 66 5.04 13.05 6.47
CA THR A 66 5.38 13.10 7.89
C THR A 66 6.90 13.20 8.12
N PHE A 67 7.70 12.37 7.41
CA PHE A 67 9.15 12.47 7.49
C PHE A 67 9.70 13.81 6.96
N TYR A 68 9.04 14.40 5.97
CA TYR A 68 9.38 15.74 5.49
C TYR A 68 9.05 16.80 6.53
N ALA A 69 7.87 16.77 7.14
CA ALA A 69 7.43 17.73 8.17
C ALA A 69 8.32 17.68 9.41
N LEU A 70 8.72 16.48 9.85
CA LEU A 70 9.71 16.27 10.93
C LEU A 70 11.15 16.72 10.57
N GLY A 71 11.37 17.24 9.36
CA GLY A 71 12.71 17.64 8.90
C GLY A 71 13.69 16.50 8.65
N ARG A 72 13.22 15.25 8.69
CA ARG A 72 14.04 14.04 8.46
C ARG A 72 14.24 13.74 6.98
N LEU A 73 13.42 14.31 6.11
CA LEU A 73 13.49 14.18 4.66
C LEU A 73 13.48 15.57 4.00
N GLN A 74 14.41 15.79 3.07
CA GLN A 74 14.45 17.01 2.26
C GLN A 74 14.15 16.63 0.79
N ALA A 75 12.89 16.74 0.41
CA ALA A 75 12.46 16.45 -0.96
C ALA A 75 11.29 17.36 -1.36
N SER A 76 11.16 17.65 -2.65
CA SER A 76 9.96 18.32 -3.13
C SER A 76 8.78 17.36 -3.15
N VAL A 77 7.56 17.90 -3.05
CA VAL A 77 6.31 17.09 -3.14
C VAL A 77 6.28 16.25 -4.43
N GLY A 78 6.80 16.77 -5.55
CA GLY A 78 6.88 16.02 -6.80
C GLY A 78 7.84 14.82 -6.72
N VAL A 79 8.96 14.96 -6.01
CA VAL A 79 9.89 13.84 -5.77
C VAL A 79 9.26 12.80 -4.84
N MET A 80 8.61 13.23 -3.77
CA MET A 80 7.88 12.32 -2.87
C MET A 80 6.80 11.54 -3.62
N PHE A 81 6.01 12.23 -4.44
CA PHE A 81 5.01 11.61 -5.31
C PHE A 81 5.63 10.53 -6.22
N ALA A 82 6.72 10.86 -6.91
CA ALA A 82 7.38 9.91 -7.81
C ALA A 82 7.93 8.69 -7.06
N ILE A 83 8.52 8.87 -5.89
CA ILE A 83 9.01 7.79 -5.03
C ILE A 83 7.84 6.86 -4.66
N ILE A 84 6.72 7.41 -4.21
CA ILE A 84 5.57 6.59 -3.78
C ILE A 84 4.98 5.82 -4.97
N VAL A 85 4.81 6.45 -6.13
CA VAL A 85 4.33 5.73 -7.33
C VAL A 85 5.27 4.58 -7.69
N ILE A 86 6.59 4.79 -7.67
CA ILE A 86 7.58 3.74 -7.95
C ILE A 86 7.50 2.61 -6.92
N VAL A 87 7.40 2.93 -5.63
CA VAL A 87 7.32 1.92 -4.56
C VAL A 87 6.04 1.09 -4.71
N VAL A 88 4.90 1.72 -4.93
CA VAL A 88 3.63 1.01 -5.11
C VAL A 88 3.66 0.13 -6.37
N MET A 89 4.21 0.63 -7.49
CA MET A 89 4.44 -0.17 -8.69
C MET A 89 5.35 -1.38 -8.45
N ALA A 90 6.41 -1.20 -7.64
CA ALA A 90 7.29 -2.31 -7.27
C ALA A 90 6.55 -3.38 -6.44
N MET A 91 5.61 -2.97 -5.58
CA MET A 91 4.76 -3.91 -4.83
C MET A 91 3.80 -4.66 -5.75
N GLY A 92 3.16 -3.99 -6.70
CA GLY A 92 2.32 -4.63 -7.71
C GLY A 92 3.12 -5.63 -8.57
N ALA A 93 4.28 -5.23 -9.07
CA ALA A 93 5.15 -6.15 -9.81
C ALA A 93 5.61 -7.35 -8.98
N ALA A 94 5.83 -7.18 -7.67
CA ALA A 94 6.15 -8.29 -6.77
C ALA A 94 4.96 -9.24 -6.58
N LEU A 95 3.74 -8.73 -6.58
CA LEU A 95 2.52 -9.55 -6.55
C LEU A 95 2.44 -10.41 -7.83
N GLU A 96 2.54 -9.81 -9.02
CA GLU A 96 2.55 -10.52 -10.29
C GLU A 96 3.63 -11.60 -10.38
N MET A 97 4.82 -11.30 -9.86
CA MET A 97 5.91 -12.29 -9.76
C MET A 97 5.53 -13.45 -8.81
N SER A 98 4.77 -13.16 -7.75
CA SER A 98 4.32 -14.17 -6.79
C SER A 98 3.25 -15.08 -7.41
N GLU A 99 2.34 -14.52 -8.22
CA GLU A 99 1.35 -15.29 -8.98
C GLU A 99 2.02 -16.20 -10.01
N TYR A 100 2.99 -15.65 -10.77
CA TYR A 100 3.79 -16.47 -11.69
C TYR A 100 4.49 -17.62 -10.96
N PHE A 101 5.13 -17.34 -9.82
CA PHE A 101 5.80 -18.35 -9.01
C PHE A 101 4.81 -19.41 -8.51
N TYR A 102 3.63 -18.99 -8.07
CA TYR A 102 2.57 -19.90 -7.66
C TYR A 102 2.14 -20.82 -8.80
N ASP A 103 1.81 -20.27 -9.96
CA ASP A 103 1.30 -21.03 -11.10
C ASP A 103 2.34 -21.97 -11.71
N GLN A 104 3.59 -21.54 -11.82
CA GLN A 104 4.63 -22.31 -12.53
C GLN A 104 5.38 -23.30 -11.63
N ILE A 105 5.44 -23.04 -10.33
CA ILE A 105 6.28 -23.80 -9.40
C ILE A 105 5.46 -24.48 -8.30
N LEU A 106 4.65 -23.73 -7.57
CA LEU A 106 3.93 -24.28 -6.42
C LEU A 106 2.72 -25.13 -6.85
N TYR A 107 1.84 -24.60 -7.67
CA TYR A 107 0.63 -25.30 -8.08
C TYR A 107 0.89 -26.67 -8.72
N PRO A 108 1.82 -26.80 -9.69
CA PRO A 108 2.14 -28.11 -10.25
C PRO A 108 2.71 -29.13 -9.25
N SER A 109 3.32 -28.63 -8.16
CA SER A 109 3.98 -29.48 -7.15
C SER A 109 3.06 -29.90 -6.01
N ILE A 110 2.14 -29.05 -5.57
CA ILE A 110 1.37 -29.23 -4.33
C ILE A 110 -0.15 -29.17 -4.52
N GLY A 111 -0.61 -28.78 -5.73
CA GLY A 111 -2.03 -28.64 -6.04
C GLY A 111 -2.66 -27.33 -5.60
N ALA A 112 -3.90 -27.10 -6.04
CA ALA A 112 -4.64 -25.86 -5.79
C ALA A 112 -5.30 -25.89 -4.41
N TRP A 113 -4.58 -25.52 -3.38
CA TRP A 113 -5.11 -25.34 -2.03
C TRP A 113 -5.04 -23.88 -1.55
N LEU A 114 -4.39 -23.00 -2.31
CA LEU A 114 -4.31 -21.57 -2.03
C LEU A 114 -5.49 -20.80 -2.66
N PRO A 115 -5.79 -19.59 -2.17
CA PRO A 115 -6.85 -18.74 -2.71
C PRO A 115 -6.71 -18.48 -4.21
N THR A 116 -7.82 -18.35 -4.88
CA THR A 116 -7.92 -18.17 -6.34
C THR A 116 -7.32 -16.86 -6.85
N GLY A 117 -7.17 -15.85 -6.00
CA GLY A 117 -6.55 -14.57 -6.33
C GLY A 117 -5.04 -14.61 -6.55
N LEU A 118 -4.40 -15.78 -6.40
CA LEU A 118 -2.97 -15.96 -6.64
C LEU A 118 -2.65 -16.65 -7.96
N THR A 119 -3.58 -16.68 -8.90
CA THR A 119 -3.37 -17.32 -10.21
C THR A 119 -3.30 -16.29 -11.31
N GLN A 120 -2.28 -16.41 -12.18
CA GLN A 120 -2.18 -15.57 -13.37
C GLN A 120 -3.20 -15.98 -14.42
N GLY A 121 -3.72 -14.98 -15.11
CA GLY A 121 -4.69 -15.16 -16.16
C GLY A 121 -6.11 -15.28 -15.64
N SER A 122 -7.00 -14.72 -16.39
CA SER A 122 -8.42 -14.68 -16.11
C SER A 122 -9.22 -15.29 -17.26
N HIS A 123 -10.54 -15.37 -17.11
CA HIS A 123 -11.43 -15.71 -18.22
C HIS A 123 -11.42 -14.68 -19.36
N LEU A 124 -10.85 -13.50 -19.13
CA LEU A 124 -10.83 -12.38 -20.08
C LEU A 124 -9.50 -12.26 -20.81
N ALA A 125 -8.39 -12.69 -20.20
CA ALA A 125 -7.06 -12.50 -20.75
C ALA A 125 -6.14 -13.69 -20.47
N PRO A 126 -5.23 -14.05 -21.39
CA PRO A 126 -4.16 -15.01 -21.12
C PRO A 126 -3.17 -14.41 -20.12
N PRO A 127 -2.32 -15.23 -19.44
CA PRO A 127 -1.49 -14.79 -18.33
C PRO A 127 -0.66 -13.53 -18.58
N LEU A 128 0.02 -13.43 -19.70
CA LEU A 128 0.84 -12.24 -20.01
C LEU A 128 0.01 -10.96 -20.18
N ASP A 129 -1.12 -11.06 -20.87
CA ASP A 129 -2.01 -9.90 -21.10
C ASP A 129 -2.68 -9.49 -19.80
N ASP A 130 -2.97 -10.43 -18.91
CA ASP A 130 -3.53 -10.21 -17.60
C ASP A 130 -2.54 -9.44 -16.73
N THR A 131 -1.33 -9.98 -16.54
CA THR A 131 -0.22 -9.31 -15.84
C THR A 131 0.01 -7.88 -16.34
N MET A 132 0.01 -7.67 -17.65
CA MET A 132 0.23 -6.33 -18.22
C MET A 132 -0.93 -5.37 -17.93
N GLN A 133 -2.18 -5.87 -17.93
CA GLN A 133 -3.36 -5.07 -17.56
C GLN A 133 -3.33 -4.72 -16.06
N ASP A 134 -2.89 -5.64 -15.20
CA ASP A 134 -2.79 -5.44 -13.76
C ASP A 134 -1.70 -4.42 -13.41
N LEU A 135 -0.55 -4.49 -14.04
CA LEU A 135 0.49 -3.48 -13.89
C LEU A 135 0.03 -2.07 -14.35
N TRP A 136 -0.78 -1.98 -15.41
CA TRP A 136 -1.39 -0.71 -15.79
C TRP A 136 -2.42 -0.24 -14.77
N ALA A 137 -3.24 -1.14 -14.25
CA ALA A 137 -4.23 -0.83 -13.21
C ALA A 137 -3.54 -0.35 -11.92
N ASP A 138 -2.46 -1.03 -11.52
CA ASP A 138 -1.61 -0.64 -10.39
C ASP A 138 -1.04 0.76 -10.56
N LEU A 139 -0.50 1.07 -11.75
CA LEU A 139 0.04 2.39 -12.05
C LEU A 139 -1.04 3.48 -11.92
N PHE A 140 -2.22 3.25 -12.50
CA PHE A 140 -3.33 4.19 -12.38
C PHE A 140 -3.78 4.36 -10.93
N GLY A 141 -3.93 3.26 -10.19
CA GLY A 141 -4.25 3.27 -8.77
C GLY A 141 -3.23 4.06 -7.95
N ALA A 142 -1.95 3.77 -8.13
CA ALA A 142 -0.86 4.47 -7.44
C ALA A 142 -0.87 5.98 -7.71
N ILE A 143 -1.05 6.38 -8.98
CA ILE A 143 -1.14 7.79 -9.36
C ILE A 143 -2.37 8.46 -8.71
N ILE A 144 -3.53 7.81 -8.72
CA ILE A 144 -4.76 8.33 -8.10
C ILE A 144 -4.54 8.54 -6.60
N GLY A 145 -4.06 7.52 -5.90
CA GLY A 145 -3.84 7.57 -4.46
C GLY A 145 -2.80 8.62 -4.05
N ALA A 146 -1.64 8.61 -4.70
CA ALA A 146 -0.60 9.60 -4.45
C ALA A 146 -1.07 11.04 -4.79
N SER A 147 -1.86 11.23 -5.86
CA SER A 147 -2.44 12.54 -6.20
C SER A 147 -3.42 13.02 -5.16
N LEU A 148 -4.26 12.13 -4.62
CA LEU A 148 -5.16 12.44 -3.52
C LEU A 148 -4.37 12.84 -2.27
N GLY A 149 -3.30 12.15 -1.96
CA GLY A 149 -2.39 12.52 -0.88
C GLY A 149 -1.80 13.92 -1.05
N VAL A 150 -1.27 14.23 -2.23
CA VAL A 150 -0.78 15.58 -2.56
C VAL A 150 -1.88 16.65 -2.43
N TRP A 151 -3.09 16.33 -2.86
CA TRP A 151 -4.22 17.25 -2.74
C TRP A 151 -4.59 17.52 -1.28
N LEU A 152 -4.64 16.49 -0.43
CA LEU A 152 -4.90 16.62 1.00
C LEU A 152 -3.84 17.49 1.68
N ILE A 153 -2.56 17.22 1.43
CA ILE A 153 -1.44 18.01 1.95
C ILE A 153 -1.58 19.48 1.57
N LYS A 154 -1.74 19.78 0.28
CA LYS A 154 -1.86 21.16 -0.20
C LYS A 154 -3.11 21.88 0.31
N ARG A 155 -4.19 21.15 0.55
CA ARG A 155 -5.40 21.69 1.14
C ARG A 155 -5.17 22.09 2.59
N SER A 156 -4.58 21.20 3.38
CA SER A 156 -4.27 21.45 4.79
C SER A 156 -3.28 22.61 4.96
N GLU A 157 -2.25 22.68 4.14
CA GLU A 157 -1.30 23.81 4.11
C GLU A 157 -2.02 25.16 3.89
N LYS A 158 -3.01 25.21 2.99
CA LYS A 158 -3.81 26.43 2.75
C LYS A 158 -4.71 26.81 3.94
N GLU A 159 -5.16 25.83 4.70
CA GLU A 159 -5.95 26.05 5.92
C GLU A 159 -5.06 26.37 7.13
N GLY A 160 -3.74 26.38 6.96
CA GLY A 160 -2.76 26.62 8.04
C GLY A 160 -2.72 25.50 9.06
N LYS A 161 -3.05 24.29 8.64
CA LYS A 161 -3.06 23.06 9.45
C LYS A 161 -2.30 21.96 8.73
N GLU A 162 -1.86 20.99 9.48
CA GLU A 162 -1.37 19.73 8.90
C GLU A 162 -2.54 18.74 8.72
N PRO A 163 -2.43 17.76 7.80
CA PRO A 163 -3.40 16.68 7.75
C PRO A 163 -3.42 15.90 9.08
N THR A 164 -4.60 15.59 9.62
CA THR A 164 -4.74 14.88 10.91
C THR A 164 -3.88 13.62 10.99
N ILE A 165 -3.84 12.84 9.89
CA ILE A 165 -2.99 11.63 9.81
C ILE A 165 -1.51 11.98 10.02
N VAL A 166 -1.04 13.11 9.51
CA VAL A 166 0.36 13.57 9.67
C VAL A 166 0.63 13.96 11.11
N GLU A 167 -0.26 14.77 11.73
CA GLU A 167 -0.15 15.16 13.13
C GLU A 167 -0.09 13.95 14.08
N GLU A 168 -0.93 12.93 13.83
CA GLU A 168 -0.93 11.70 14.63
C GLU A 168 0.34 10.88 14.45
N LEU A 169 0.84 10.74 13.22
CA LEU A 169 2.10 10.04 12.93
C LEU A 169 3.32 10.78 13.51
N GLU A 170 3.34 12.12 13.47
CA GLU A 170 4.40 12.92 14.09
C GLU A 170 4.43 12.72 15.60
N ALA A 171 3.27 12.82 16.27
CA ALA A 171 3.16 12.62 17.71
C ALA A 171 3.64 11.21 18.13
N GLU A 172 3.32 10.19 17.37
CA GLU A 172 3.75 8.82 17.65
C GLU A 172 5.27 8.65 17.48
N ILE A 173 5.85 9.23 16.41
CA ILE A 173 7.29 9.18 16.15
C ILE A 173 8.07 9.96 17.21
N GLU A 174 7.56 11.10 17.68
CA GLU A 174 8.17 11.90 18.73
C GLU A 174 8.15 11.19 20.09
N MET A 175 7.00 10.57 20.45
CA MET A 175 6.89 9.78 21.67
C MET A 175 7.87 8.59 21.67
N GLU A 176 8.03 7.92 20.54
CA GLU A 176 8.95 6.80 20.39
C GLU A 176 10.41 7.25 20.56
N THR A 177 10.76 8.40 19.97
CA THR A 177 12.13 8.93 20.10
C THR A 177 12.44 9.39 21.53
N ALA A 178 11.49 10.04 22.21
CA ALA A 178 11.66 10.48 23.60
C ALA A 178 11.83 9.29 24.55
N SER A 179 11.07 8.22 24.37
CA SER A 179 11.18 7.00 25.20
C SER A 179 12.52 6.28 24.99
N ALA A 180 13.09 6.34 23.79
CA ALA A 180 14.39 5.74 23.49
C ALA A 180 15.57 6.50 24.14
N ASP A 181 15.43 7.81 24.30
CA ASP A 181 16.46 8.66 24.95
C ASP A 181 16.45 8.53 26.49
N GLU A 182 15.31 8.18 27.10
CA GLU A 182 15.22 7.94 28.55
C GLU A 182 15.84 6.60 28.98
N ASP A 183 15.95 5.62 28.06
CA ASP A 183 16.49 4.28 28.32
C ASP A 183 18.02 4.20 28.06
N THR A 184 18.71 5.31 27.71
CA THR A 184 20.15 5.37 27.46
C THR A 184 20.90 6.13 28.55
#